data_b95bb7e0e4c43aba19b1868a18a04222
#
_entry.id   b95bb7e0e4c43aba19b1868a18a04222
#
_cell.length_a   1.000
_cell.length_b   1.000
_cell.length_c   1.000
_cell.angle_alpha   90.00
_cell.angle_beta   90.00
_cell.angle_gamma   90.00
#
_symmetry.space_group_name_H-M   'P 1'
#
loop_
_entity.id
_entity.type
_entity.pdbx_description
1 polymer ?
#
loop_
_entity_poly.entity_id
_entity_poly.type
_entity_poly.pdbx_seq_one_letter_code
_entity_poly.pdbx_strand_id
1 'polypeptide(L)'
;MIHIACNIDHQFIQHCAVTLVSLFINNPGQVFCVHIVAGSLPQEDQDLLTKLAAPYGHTVHFYFPPADLLKNYSIKKFGQRISMATYYRCMFPSILPETVDKVLYLDCDIVIRGDISAFW
;
A
#
# COMPACT_ATOMS: atom_id res chain seq x y z
N MET A 1 17.01 2.57 0.38
CA MET A 1 15.63 2.38 0.87
C MET A 1 14.69 2.30 -0.33
N ILE A 2 13.83 1.32 -0.37
CA ILE A 2 12.85 1.12 -1.45
C ILE A 2 11.48 1.52 -0.91
N HIS A 3 10.79 2.45 -1.60
CA HIS A 3 9.45 2.88 -1.24
C HIS A 3 8.41 2.01 -1.98
N ILE A 4 7.56 1.33 -1.22
CA ILE A 4 6.46 0.51 -1.73
C ILE A 4 5.15 1.26 -1.48
N ALA A 5 4.28 1.31 -2.47
CA ALA A 5 2.95 1.88 -2.34
C ALA A 5 1.89 0.82 -2.61
N CYS A 6 0.89 0.72 -1.76
CA CYS A 6 -0.29 -0.11 -1.97
C CYS A 6 -1.54 0.57 -1.41
N ASN A 7 -2.69 0.17 -1.90
CA ASN A 7 -3.97 0.60 -1.34
C ASN A 7 -4.78 -0.62 -0.89
N ILE A 8 -5.42 -0.50 0.26
CA ILE A 8 -6.20 -1.58 0.86
C ILE A 8 -7.52 -1.06 1.45
N ASP A 9 -8.39 -1.98 1.73
CA ASP A 9 -9.49 -1.83 2.69
C ASP A 9 -9.37 -2.89 3.79
N HIS A 10 -10.21 -2.79 4.83
CA HIS A 10 -10.19 -3.72 5.95
C HIS A 10 -10.34 -5.20 5.52
N GLN A 11 -11.11 -5.50 4.47
CA GLN A 11 -11.31 -6.88 4.02
C GLN A 11 -10.04 -7.51 3.42
N PHE A 12 -9.10 -6.69 2.95
CA PHE A 12 -7.85 -7.12 2.32
C PHE A 12 -6.65 -7.12 3.26
N ILE A 13 -6.84 -6.92 4.57
CA ILE A 13 -5.73 -6.84 5.53
C ILE A 13 -4.88 -8.12 5.55
N GLN A 14 -5.49 -9.31 5.50
CA GLN A 14 -4.77 -10.58 5.46
C GLN A 14 -3.96 -10.73 4.17
N HIS A 15 -4.54 -10.37 3.04
CA HIS A 15 -3.87 -10.43 1.74
C HIS A 15 -2.66 -9.49 1.73
N CYS A 16 -2.83 -8.26 2.20
CA CYS A 16 -1.76 -7.29 2.35
C CYS A 16 -0.63 -7.82 3.25
N ALA A 17 -0.98 -8.41 4.39
CA ALA A 17 0.00 -9.02 5.29
C ALA A 17 0.83 -10.11 4.59
N VAL A 18 0.19 -10.99 3.81
CA VAL A 18 0.88 -12.03 3.02
C VAL A 18 1.78 -11.42 1.95
N THR A 19 1.30 -10.40 1.24
CA THR A 19 2.10 -9.67 0.23
C THR A 19 3.35 -9.07 0.88
N LEU A 20 3.21 -8.37 2.00
CA LEU A 20 4.33 -7.73 2.69
C LEU A 20 5.32 -8.75 3.27
N VAL A 21 4.84 -9.82 3.91
CA VAL A 21 5.73 -10.88 4.41
C VAL A 21 6.50 -11.51 3.26
N SER A 22 5.83 -11.84 2.16
CA SER A 22 6.51 -12.43 0.99
C SER A 22 7.57 -11.49 0.40
N LEU A 23 7.29 -10.18 0.40
CA LEU A 23 8.26 -9.15 0.00
C LEU A 23 9.49 -9.17 0.92
N PHE A 24 9.27 -9.14 2.23
CA PHE A 24 10.34 -9.00 3.21
C PHE A 24 11.26 -10.23 3.24
N ILE A 25 10.70 -11.45 3.24
CA ILE A 25 11.50 -12.68 3.32
C ILE A 25 12.28 -12.97 2.03
N ASN A 26 11.79 -12.52 0.87
CA ASN A 26 12.45 -12.75 -0.41
C ASN A 26 13.39 -11.61 -0.85
N ASN A 27 13.55 -10.58 0.00
CA ASN A 27 14.45 -9.46 -0.25
C ASN A 27 15.34 -9.15 0.96
N PRO A 28 16.12 -10.14 1.43
CA PRO A 28 17.00 -9.93 2.58
C PRO A 28 18.05 -8.86 2.27
N GLY A 29 18.29 -7.96 3.22
CA GLY A 29 19.25 -6.85 3.07
C GLY A 29 18.66 -5.58 2.44
N GLN A 30 17.44 -5.61 1.93
CA GLN A 30 16.73 -4.41 1.52
C GLN A 30 16.03 -3.76 2.72
N VAL A 31 15.89 -2.42 2.68
CA VAL A 31 15.06 -1.68 3.64
C VAL A 31 13.88 -1.08 2.90
N PHE A 32 12.68 -1.42 3.36
CA PHE A 32 11.43 -0.95 2.78
C PHE A 32 10.76 0.12 3.64
N CYS A 33 10.22 1.12 2.96
CA CYS A 33 9.27 2.07 3.52
C CYS A 33 7.93 1.85 2.78
N VAL A 34 6.95 1.29 3.49
CA VAL A 34 5.66 0.92 2.91
C VAL A 34 4.65 2.04 3.14
N HIS A 35 4.03 2.52 2.08
CA HIS A 35 3.01 3.56 2.08
C HIS A 35 1.66 2.91 1.74
N ILE A 36 0.76 2.89 2.71
CA ILE A 36 -0.57 2.29 2.59
C ILE A 36 -1.62 3.40 2.53
N VAL A 37 -2.39 3.43 1.45
CA VAL A 37 -3.54 4.33 1.30
C VAL A 37 -4.82 3.54 1.52
N ALA A 38 -5.70 4.05 2.36
CA ALA A 38 -7.01 3.46 2.65
C ALA A 38 -8.05 4.56 2.85
N GLY A 39 -9.32 4.27 2.60
CA GLY A 39 -10.42 5.18 2.94
C GLY A 39 -10.63 5.27 4.45
N SER A 40 -10.52 4.12 5.12
CA SER A 40 -10.45 3.96 6.58
C SER A 40 -9.81 2.63 6.89
N LEU A 41 -9.15 2.54 8.04
CA LEU A 41 -8.56 1.30 8.52
C LEU A 41 -8.58 1.31 10.06
N PRO A 42 -9.14 0.27 10.71
CA PRO A 42 -9.10 0.15 12.16
C PRO A 42 -7.67 0.24 12.71
N GLN A 43 -7.51 0.77 13.91
CA GLN A 43 -6.19 0.91 14.54
C GLN A 43 -5.51 -0.45 14.73
N GLU A 44 -6.27 -1.49 15.03
CA GLU A 44 -5.78 -2.87 15.18
C GLU A 44 -5.11 -3.39 13.90
N ASP A 45 -5.66 -3.06 12.72
CA ASP A 45 -5.09 -3.44 11.42
C ASP A 45 -3.80 -2.68 11.12
N GLN A 46 -3.76 -1.38 11.46
CA GLN A 46 -2.54 -0.57 11.34
C GLN A 46 -1.44 -1.12 12.25
N ASP A 47 -1.79 -1.45 13.49
CA ASP A 47 -0.86 -2.04 14.47
C ASP A 47 -0.35 -3.41 14.00
N LEU A 48 -1.22 -4.23 13.42
CA LEU A 48 -0.86 -5.54 12.85
C LEU A 48 0.24 -5.38 11.79
N LEU A 49 0.00 -4.54 10.79
CA LEU A 49 0.96 -4.35 9.69
C LEU A 49 2.26 -3.71 10.17
N THR A 50 2.18 -2.78 11.11
CA THR A 50 3.37 -2.15 11.72
C THR A 50 4.20 -3.17 12.48
N LYS A 51 3.57 -4.00 13.33
CA LYS A 51 4.24 -5.07 14.08
C LYS A 51 4.83 -6.14 13.18
N LEU A 52 4.19 -6.40 12.03
CA LEU A 52 4.67 -7.37 11.06
C LEU A 52 5.95 -6.88 10.35
N ALA A 53 6.07 -5.60 10.08
CA ALA A 53 7.22 -5.02 9.39
C ALA A 53 8.44 -4.78 10.31
N ALA A 54 8.19 -4.48 11.58
CA ALA A 54 9.21 -4.08 12.54
C ALA A 54 10.37 -5.08 12.72
N PRO A 55 10.15 -6.41 12.83
CA PRO A 55 11.23 -7.39 12.98
C PRO A 55 12.20 -7.43 11.80
N TYR A 56 11.76 -6.99 10.63
CA TYR A 56 12.59 -6.90 9.42
C TYR A 56 13.28 -5.55 9.25
N GLY A 57 13.08 -4.62 10.19
CA GLY A 57 13.64 -3.26 10.10
C GLY A 57 12.95 -2.35 9.08
N HIS A 58 11.71 -2.67 8.73
CA HIS A 58 10.91 -1.90 7.77
C HIS A 58 9.93 -0.96 8.46
N THR A 59 9.48 0.06 7.74
CA THR A 59 8.49 1.03 8.24
C THR A 59 7.21 0.97 7.41
N VAL A 60 6.07 1.25 8.07
CA VAL A 60 4.75 1.32 7.43
C VAL A 60 4.11 2.66 7.79
N HIS A 61 3.66 3.38 6.78
CA HIS A 61 2.93 4.65 6.91
C HIS A 61 1.54 4.51 6.31
N PHE A 62 0.55 5.08 6.99
CA PHE A 62 -0.85 5.02 6.58
C PHE A 62 -1.34 6.41 6.20
N TYR A 63 -2.11 6.47 5.11
CA TYR A 63 -2.67 7.70 4.56
C TYR A 63 -4.17 7.52 4.34
N PHE A 64 -4.96 8.47 4.84
CA PHE A 64 -6.41 8.47 4.75
C PHE A 64 -6.87 9.72 4.00
N PRO A 65 -6.88 9.69 2.66
CA PRO A 65 -7.26 10.86 1.88
C PRO A 65 -8.73 11.20 2.13
N PRO A 66 -9.06 12.49 2.22
CA PRO A 66 -10.44 12.93 2.41
C PRO A 66 -11.32 12.48 1.24
N ALA A 67 -12.55 12.06 1.54
CA ALA A 67 -13.50 11.50 0.57
C ALA A 67 -13.83 12.46 -0.59
N ASP A 68 -13.65 13.76 -0.41
CA ASP A 68 -13.91 14.77 -1.44
C ASP A 68 -12.84 14.83 -2.53
N LEU A 69 -11.63 14.32 -2.29
CA LEU A 69 -10.63 14.17 -3.35
C LEU A 69 -11.13 13.29 -4.51
N LEU A 70 -12.07 12.38 -4.24
CA LEU A 70 -12.62 11.46 -5.23
C LEU A 70 -13.92 11.96 -5.89
N LYS A 71 -14.46 13.11 -5.48
CA LYS A 71 -15.72 13.65 -6.04
C LYS A 71 -15.67 13.90 -7.54
N ASN A 72 -14.50 14.19 -8.07
CA ASN A 72 -14.29 14.47 -9.49
C ASN A 72 -14.11 13.19 -10.33
N TYR A 73 -13.95 12.03 -9.71
CA TYR A 73 -13.84 10.75 -10.39
C TYR A 73 -15.22 10.12 -10.49
N SER A 74 -15.77 10.07 -11.72
CA SER A 74 -17.12 9.56 -11.98
C SER A 74 -17.17 8.03 -11.84
N ILE A 75 -17.51 7.53 -10.66
CA ILE A 75 -17.70 6.11 -10.38
C ILE A 75 -18.90 5.52 -11.14
N LYS A 76 -19.79 6.36 -11.66
CA LYS A 76 -21.08 5.96 -12.26
C LYS A 76 -20.99 5.29 -13.64
N LYS A 77 -19.84 5.26 -14.31
CA LYS A 77 -19.76 4.79 -15.70
C LYS A 77 -19.29 3.35 -15.91
N PHE A 78 -18.75 2.69 -14.90
CA PHE A 78 -18.19 1.35 -15.06
C PHE A 78 -18.72 0.39 -14.01
N GLY A 79 -19.96 -0.07 -14.16
CA GLY A 79 -20.53 -1.21 -13.43
C GLY A 79 -20.11 -1.37 -11.96
N GLN A 80 -20.92 -1.99 -11.15
CA GLN A 80 -20.84 -2.11 -9.68
C GLN A 80 -19.58 -2.81 -9.10
N ARG A 81 -18.50 -3.02 -9.87
CA ARG A 81 -17.33 -3.81 -9.45
C ARG A 81 -16.05 -3.02 -9.19
N ILE A 82 -16.04 -1.70 -9.41
CA ILE A 82 -14.84 -0.88 -9.17
C ILE A 82 -15.02 -0.21 -7.82
N SER A 83 -14.24 -0.64 -6.82
CA SER A 83 -14.24 0.01 -5.51
C SER A 83 -13.53 1.37 -5.57
N MET A 84 -13.86 2.26 -4.63
CA MET A 84 -13.13 3.53 -4.43
C MET A 84 -11.64 3.30 -4.26
N ALA A 85 -11.25 2.18 -3.66
CA ALA A 85 -9.86 1.78 -3.48
C ALA A 85 -9.09 1.76 -4.81
N THR A 86 -9.71 1.36 -5.92
CA THR A 86 -9.07 1.33 -7.24
C THR A 86 -8.58 2.71 -7.70
N TYR A 87 -9.26 3.79 -7.30
CA TYR A 87 -8.86 5.16 -7.67
C TYR A 87 -7.73 5.73 -6.81
N TYR A 88 -7.52 5.21 -5.61
CA TYR A 88 -6.43 5.67 -4.75
C TYR A 88 -5.06 5.50 -5.39
N ARG A 89 -4.87 4.49 -6.25
CA ARG A 89 -3.60 4.29 -6.97
C ARG A 89 -3.20 5.48 -7.84
N CYS A 90 -4.17 6.21 -8.39
CA CYS A 90 -3.92 7.39 -9.20
C CYS A 90 -3.56 8.63 -8.37
N MET A 91 -3.76 8.57 -7.05
CA MET A 91 -3.62 9.71 -6.14
C MET A 91 -2.31 9.70 -5.35
N PHE A 92 -1.51 8.66 -5.43
CA PHE A 92 -0.24 8.58 -4.70
C PHE A 92 0.63 9.84 -4.85
N PRO A 93 0.79 10.43 -6.06
CA PRO A 93 1.59 11.64 -6.20
C PRO A 93 1.08 12.84 -5.40
N SER A 94 -0.22 12.88 -5.09
CA SER A 94 -0.85 13.96 -4.31
C SER A 94 -0.95 13.66 -2.81
N ILE A 95 -0.73 12.41 -2.41
CA ILE A 95 -0.91 11.94 -1.04
C ILE A 95 0.44 11.76 -0.34
N LEU A 96 1.44 11.28 -1.07
CA LEU A 96 2.75 11.00 -0.49
C LEU A 96 3.52 12.30 -0.19
N PRO A 97 4.39 12.28 0.83
CA PRO A 97 5.29 13.41 1.10
C PRO A 97 6.15 13.76 -0.13
N GLU A 98 6.41 15.04 -0.34
CA GLU A 98 7.27 15.53 -1.44
C GLU A 98 8.69 14.95 -1.41
N THR A 99 9.13 14.43 -0.27
CA THR A 99 10.41 13.75 -0.11
C THR A 99 10.47 12.35 -0.72
N VAL A 100 9.30 11.82 -1.14
CA VAL A 100 9.17 10.52 -1.81
C VAL A 100 9.01 10.77 -3.31
N ASP A 101 10.10 10.73 -4.03
CA ASP A 101 10.16 11.02 -5.47
C ASP A 101 9.80 9.80 -6.35
N LYS A 102 9.89 8.59 -5.78
CA LYS A 102 9.63 7.35 -6.49
C LYS A 102 9.04 6.29 -5.57
N VAL A 103 8.05 5.55 -6.06
CA VAL A 103 7.48 4.38 -5.39
C VAL A 103 7.30 3.23 -6.38
N LEU A 104 7.41 2.01 -5.90
CA LEU A 104 6.94 0.83 -6.60
C LEU A 104 5.53 0.49 -6.08
N TYR A 105 4.53 0.62 -6.95
CA TYR A 105 3.16 0.21 -6.61
C TYR A 105 3.03 -1.32 -6.69
N LEU A 106 2.48 -1.91 -5.64
CA LEU A 106 2.12 -3.32 -5.57
C LEU A 106 0.64 -3.46 -5.25
N ASP A 107 -0.05 -4.35 -5.95
CA ASP A 107 -1.37 -4.80 -5.50
C ASP A 107 -1.23 -5.57 -4.19
N CYS A 108 -2.23 -5.49 -3.32
CA CYS A 108 -2.17 -6.03 -1.97
C CYS A 108 -2.50 -7.52 -1.86
N ASP A 109 -2.72 -8.20 -2.97
CA ASP A 109 -3.12 -9.62 -3.06
C ASP A 109 -2.17 -10.46 -3.95
N ILE A 110 -0.90 -10.08 -3.98
CA ILE A 110 0.15 -10.76 -4.74
C ILE A 110 1.15 -11.44 -3.82
N VAL A 111 1.93 -12.35 -4.35
CA VAL A 111 3.06 -12.99 -3.66
C VAL A 111 4.36 -12.67 -4.38
N ILE A 112 5.29 -12.05 -3.67
CA ILE A 112 6.63 -11.75 -4.17
C ILE A 112 7.50 -13.00 -3.99
N ARG A 113 8.09 -13.49 -5.07
CA ARG A 113 8.86 -14.74 -5.08
C ARG A 113 10.37 -14.56 -5.24
N GLY A 114 10.84 -13.33 -5.31
CA GLY A 114 12.25 -13.06 -5.52
C GLY A 114 12.63 -11.62 -5.27
N ASP A 115 13.87 -11.31 -5.56
CA ASP A 115 14.44 -9.98 -5.41
C ASP A 115 13.78 -8.99 -6.37
N ILE A 116 13.25 -7.90 -5.81
CA ILE A 116 12.60 -6.83 -6.57
C ILE A 116 13.50 -5.62 -6.81
N SER A 117 14.73 -5.64 -6.36
CA SER A 117 15.66 -4.51 -6.48
C SER A 117 15.90 -4.09 -7.93
N ALA A 118 15.78 -5.04 -8.88
CA ALA A 118 15.91 -4.76 -10.30
C ALA A 118 14.77 -3.87 -10.87
N PHE A 119 13.63 -3.78 -10.17
CA PHE A 119 12.52 -2.87 -10.55
C PHE A 119 12.68 -1.47 -9.96
N TRP A 120 13.54 -1.31 -8.98
CA TRP A 120 13.81 -0.06 -8.29
C TRP A 120 14.92 0.75 -8.99
#